data_ffc43e88c056afbd7c0234bf4cd35e11
#
_entry.id   ffc43e88c056afbd7c0234bf4cd35e11
#
_cell.length_a   1.000
_cell.length_b   1.000
_cell.length_c   1.000
_cell.angle_alpha   90.00
_cell.angle_beta   90.00
_cell.angle_gamma   90.00
#
_symmetry.space_group_name_H-M   'P 1'
#
loop_
_entity.id
_entity.type
_entity.pdbx_description
1 polymer ?
#
loop_
_entity_poly.entity_id
_entity_poly.type
_entity_poly.pdbx_seq_one_letter_code
_entity_poly.pdbx_strand_id
1 'polypeptide(L)'
;LISFIINALKIIFVLGFLILIHEAGHFFVARLCKVTVNEFSIGFGPIIWKKQGKKTKYTLRLIPLGGFVNLEGEEERSDKEGSFSTASIPKRMAIILAGGVVNIIFALIVYFSLMVCVGDNTSLVIDSTIPEYAASSVDILEGDKIVKIDNKTMHTKNDVNKALKKSQGNKMYIVIQRNGENKEICLEPTKKDYYSTGIYLKSTSSGESTKIITIGASSSAEKAGIKPNDEILKINDKEVKNQTEIINIMNEEKQEEVKITIKRGNEELEFVVKPEVSYEYYLGVYFKKAENNIQNNLYYAFFETGDFTFSIFDNLKMLFTGKARVDQFMGPVGISEVVAKTNKVKDFVNIMALISLS
;
A
#
# COMPACT_ATOMS: atom_id res chain seq x y z
N LEU A 1 -19.22 -18.69 -14.53
CA LEU A 1 -18.69 -19.83 -13.76
C LEU A 1 -17.16 -19.90 -13.87
N ILE A 2 -16.59 -19.95 -15.09
CA ILE A 2 -15.14 -20.04 -15.31
C ILE A 2 -14.39 -18.88 -14.65
N SER A 3 -14.83 -17.64 -14.84
CA SER A 3 -14.23 -16.45 -14.23
C SER A 3 -14.27 -16.53 -12.69
N PHE A 4 -15.35 -17.01 -12.11
CA PHE A 4 -15.47 -17.21 -10.67
C PHE A 4 -14.45 -18.22 -10.15
N ILE A 5 -14.30 -19.35 -10.84
CA ILE A 5 -13.32 -20.39 -10.48
C ILE A 5 -11.89 -19.86 -10.55
N ILE A 6 -11.54 -19.15 -11.64
CA ILE A 6 -10.21 -18.54 -11.80
C ILE A 6 -9.91 -17.54 -10.67
N ASN A 7 -10.87 -16.69 -10.32
CA ASN A 7 -10.70 -15.71 -9.25
C ASN A 7 -10.55 -16.39 -7.88
N ALA A 8 -11.34 -17.42 -7.60
CA ALA A 8 -11.21 -18.23 -6.39
C ALA A 8 -9.81 -18.87 -6.30
N LEU A 9 -9.31 -19.45 -7.41
CA LEU A 9 -7.97 -20.03 -7.46
C LEU A 9 -6.86 -19.00 -7.24
N LYS A 10 -6.99 -17.79 -7.81
CA LYS A 10 -6.04 -16.69 -7.55
C LYS A 10 -5.98 -16.34 -6.07
N ILE A 11 -7.13 -16.19 -5.42
CA ILE A 11 -7.22 -15.84 -4.01
C ILE A 11 -6.59 -16.92 -3.14
N ILE A 12 -6.99 -18.18 -3.37
CA ILE A 12 -6.43 -19.35 -2.66
C ILE A 12 -4.91 -19.41 -2.82
N PHE A 13 -4.42 -19.18 -4.04
CA PHE A 13 -2.98 -19.18 -4.33
C PHE A 13 -2.26 -18.07 -3.55
N VAL A 14 -2.75 -16.81 -3.63
CA VAL A 14 -2.10 -15.67 -2.98
C VAL A 14 -2.06 -15.88 -1.47
N LEU A 15 -3.23 -16.11 -0.85
CA LEU A 15 -3.29 -16.26 0.60
C LEU A 15 -2.54 -17.50 1.07
N GLY A 16 -2.73 -18.64 0.42
CA GLY A 16 -2.05 -19.87 0.79
C GLY A 16 -0.53 -19.78 0.65
N PHE A 17 -0.04 -19.13 -0.41
CA PHE A 17 1.38 -18.94 -0.64
C PHE A 17 2.01 -17.98 0.39
N LEU A 18 1.35 -16.86 0.70
CA LEU A 18 1.86 -15.90 1.68
C LEU A 18 1.88 -16.47 3.10
N ILE A 19 0.84 -17.23 3.48
CA ILE A 19 0.82 -17.92 4.77
C ILE A 19 1.92 -18.99 4.80
N LEU A 20 2.14 -19.73 3.71
CA LEU A 20 3.23 -20.69 3.64
C LEU A 20 4.60 -20.04 3.87
N ILE A 21 4.86 -18.87 3.29
CA ILE A 21 6.09 -18.10 3.50
C ILE A 21 6.21 -17.69 4.97
N HIS A 22 5.13 -17.21 5.56
CA HIS A 22 5.05 -16.83 6.98
C HIS A 22 5.40 -18.01 7.89
N GLU A 23 4.74 -19.15 7.70
CA GLU A 23 4.99 -20.38 8.46
C GLU A 23 6.41 -20.92 8.24
N ALA A 24 6.94 -20.81 7.02
CA ALA A 24 8.32 -21.16 6.74
C ALA A 24 9.31 -20.31 7.56
N GLY A 25 8.99 -19.04 7.82
CA GLY A 25 9.77 -18.18 8.71
C GLY A 25 9.88 -18.76 10.12
N HIS A 26 8.76 -19.10 10.74
CA HIS A 26 8.72 -19.74 12.06
C HIS A 26 9.50 -21.06 12.06
N PHE A 27 9.28 -21.89 11.04
CA PHE A 27 9.95 -23.16 10.88
C PHE A 27 11.48 -23.04 10.84
N PHE A 28 12.00 -22.17 9.96
CA PHE A 28 13.44 -22.02 9.80
C PHE A 28 14.11 -21.44 11.04
N VAL A 29 13.52 -20.40 11.66
CA VAL A 29 14.08 -19.78 12.85
C VAL A 29 13.98 -20.69 14.07
N ALA A 30 12.89 -21.45 14.24
CA ALA A 30 12.79 -22.47 15.28
C ALA A 30 13.92 -23.49 15.18
N ARG A 31 14.22 -23.98 13.99
CA ARG A 31 15.34 -24.91 13.75
C ARG A 31 16.71 -24.29 14.02
N LEU A 32 16.93 -23.03 13.62
CA LEU A 32 18.16 -22.28 13.93
C LEU A 32 18.35 -22.11 15.44
N CYS A 33 17.25 -21.88 16.17
CA CYS A 33 17.23 -21.77 17.62
C CYS A 33 17.34 -23.12 18.35
N LYS A 34 17.39 -24.24 17.60
CA LYS A 34 17.37 -25.63 18.09
C LYS A 34 16.09 -25.99 18.84
N VAL A 35 14.97 -25.33 18.52
CA VAL A 35 13.63 -25.72 18.99
C VAL A 35 13.08 -26.80 18.08
N THR A 36 12.50 -27.82 18.69
CA THR A 36 11.97 -28.98 17.97
C THR A 36 10.66 -28.60 17.28
N VAL A 37 10.60 -28.84 15.95
CA VAL A 37 9.40 -28.68 15.16
C VAL A 37 8.77 -30.05 14.98
N ASN A 38 7.63 -30.29 15.60
CA ASN A 38 6.90 -31.56 15.54
C ASN A 38 6.22 -31.75 14.20
N GLU A 39 5.49 -30.73 13.72
CA GLU A 39 4.80 -30.79 12.43
C GLU A 39 4.94 -29.46 11.68
N PHE A 40 5.17 -29.55 10.38
CA PHE A 40 5.03 -28.46 9.40
C PHE A 40 3.92 -28.85 8.43
N SER A 41 2.83 -28.10 8.45
CA SER A 41 1.64 -28.41 7.67
C SER A 41 1.36 -27.32 6.64
N ILE A 42 1.08 -27.74 5.42
CA ILE A 42 0.51 -26.89 4.37
C ILE A 42 -0.98 -27.20 4.30
N GLY A 43 -1.82 -26.18 4.52
CA GLY A 43 -3.28 -26.32 4.54
C GLY A 43 -3.85 -26.76 5.87
N PHE A 44 -5.17 -26.89 5.91
CA PHE A 44 -5.96 -27.34 7.05
C PHE A 44 -6.85 -28.54 6.69
N GLY A 45 -7.47 -29.17 7.70
CA GLY A 45 -8.38 -30.29 7.53
C GLY A 45 -7.69 -31.64 7.40
N PRO A 46 -8.31 -32.63 6.74
CA PRO A 46 -7.77 -33.98 6.60
C PRO A 46 -6.43 -34.02 5.87
N ILE A 47 -5.53 -34.91 6.32
CA ILE A 47 -4.22 -35.10 5.70
C ILE A 47 -4.38 -35.87 4.39
N ILE A 48 -3.92 -35.26 3.29
CA ILE A 48 -3.87 -35.88 1.96
C ILE A 48 -2.53 -36.61 1.78
N TRP A 49 -1.45 -35.98 2.26
CA TRP A 49 -0.11 -36.55 2.14
C TRP A 49 0.69 -36.27 3.40
N LYS A 50 1.52 -37.23 3.82
CA LYS A 50 2.41 -37.09 4.96
C LYS A 50 3.76 -37.70 4.69
N LYS A 51 4.82 -37.06 5.21
CA LYS A 51 6.17 -37.61 5.18
C LYS A 51 6.81 -37.38 6.55
N GLN A 52 7.26 -38.48 7.17
CA GLN A 52 8.02 -38.38 8.42
C GLN A 52 9.48 -38.10 8.11
N GLY A 53 9.97 -36.95 8.53
CA GLY A 53 11.38 -36.63 8.54
C GLY A 53 12.05 -37.14 9.84
N LYS A 54 13.34 -36.81 10.04
CA LYS A 54 14.08 -37.28 11.25
C LYS A 54 13.51 -36.71 12.56
N LYS A 55 13.03 -35.44 12.55
CA LYS A 55 12.50 -34.74 13.74
C LYS A 55 11.17 -34.07 13.47
N THR A 56 10.80 -33.84 12.21
CA THR A 56 9.61 -33.07 11.82
C THR A 56 8.74 -33.93 10.92
N LYS A 57 7.44 -33.95 11.18
CA LYS A 57 6.42 -34.50 10.30
C LYS A 57 5.97 -33.42 9.30
N TYR A 58 6.03 -33.68 8.02
CA TYR A 58 5.55 -32.81 6.95
C TYR A 58 4.21 -33.30 6.49
N THR A 59 3.21 -32.41 6.41
CA THR A 59 1.86 -32.76 5.97
C THR A 59 1.34 -31.79 4.93
N LEU A 60 0.57 -32.33 3.98
CA LEU A 60 -0.26 -31.56 3.06
C LEU A 60 -1.72 -31.91 3.37
N ARG A 61 -2.55 -30.91 3.54
CA ARG A 61 -3.95 -31.05 3.94
C ARG A 61 -4.90 -30.59 2.85
N LEU A 62 -6.15 -30.97 2.94
CA LEU A 62 -7.16 -30.84 1.87
C LEU A 62 -7.50 -29.37 1.56
N ILE A 63 -7.53 -28.50 2.55
CA ILE A 63 -7.92 -27.10 2.39
C ILE A 63 -6.65 -26.25 2.27
N PRO A 64 -6.26 -25.76 1.06
CA PRO A 64 -5.01 -25.06 0.83
C PRO A 64 -5.04 -23.57 1.26
N LEU A 65 -5.80 -23.25 2.28
CA LEU A 65 -5.93 -21.92 2.86
C LEU A 65 -5.14 -21.85 4.15
N GLY A 66 -3.80 -21.69 4.03
CA GLY A 66 -2.95 -21.52 5.19
C GLY A 66 -2.00 -22.67 5.45
N GLY A 67 -1.55 -22.77 6.69
CA GLY A 67 -0.63 -23.77 7.21
C GLY A 67 -0.40 -23.56 8.68
N PHE A 68 0.45 -24.35 9.30
CA PHE A 68 0.90 -24.16 10.66
C PHE A 68 2.23 -24.84 10.93
N VAL A 69 2.92 -24.33 11.91
CA VAL A 69 4.12 -24.94 12.49
C VAL A 69 3.80 -25.31 13.93
N ASN A 70 3.86 -26.60 14.26
CA ASN A 70 3.69 -27.05 15.64
C ASN A 70 5.07 -27.24 16.29
N LEU A 71 5.33 -26.45 17.34
CA LEU A 71 6.57 -26.51 18.09
C LEU A 71 6.38 -27.32 19.37
N GLU A 72 7.39 -28.08 19.76
CA GLU A 72 7.38 -28.77 21.05
C GLU A 72 7.30 -27.77 22.19
N GLY A 73 6.27 -27.90 23.04
CA GLY A 73 6.08 -27.04 24.20
C GLY A 73 5.50 -25.65 23.90
N GLU A 74 4.85 -25.46 22.76
CA GLU A 74 4.19 -24.20 22.42
C GLU A 74 2.77 -24.11 23.03
N GLU A 75 1.94 -25.12 22.81
CA GLU A 75 0.56 -25.17 23.33
C GLU A 75 0.53 -25.63 24.81
N GLU A 76 1.29 -26.66 25.13
CA GLU A 76 1.41 -27.18 26.49
C GLU A 76 2.88 -27.12 26.93
N ARG A 77 3.11 -26.75 28.19
CA ARG A 77 4.47 -26.69 28.73
C ARG A 77 5.13 -28.06 28.64
N SER A 78 6.31 -28.11 28.07
CA SER A 78 7.14 -29.30 27.95
C SER A 78 8.56 -29.01 28.43
N ASP A 79 9.09 -29.86 29.31
CA ASP A 79 10.45 -29.77 29.84
C ASP A 79 11.45 -30.57 28.99
N LYS A 80 11.03 -31.10 27.82
CA LYS A 80 11.92 -31.81 26.92
C LYS A 80 12.98 -30.88 26.35
N GLU A 81 14.14 -31.46 26.06
CA GLU A 81 15.24 -30.73 25.42
C GLU A 81 14.76 -30.22 24.03
N GLY A 82 15.03 -28.95 23.76
CA GLY A 82 14.56 -28.31 22.53
C GLY A 82 13.10 -27.86 22.57
N SER A 83 12.46 -27.81 23.73
CA SER A 83 11.11 -27.26 23.87
C SER A 83 11.12 -25.74 23.72
N PHE A 84 10.07 -25.18 23.09
CA PHE A 84 9.83 -23.75 23.01
C PHE A 84 9.63 -23.12 24.40
N SER A 85 8.94 -23.81 25.32
CA SER A 85 8.67 -23.31 26.68
C SER A 85 9.95 -23.18 27.53
N THR A 86 10.98 -23.99 27.29
CA THR A 86 12.28 -23.93 27.98
C THR A 86 13.33 -23.09 27.25
N ALA A 87 13.02 -22.66 26.02
CA ALA A 87 13.92 -21.81 25.23
C ALA A 87 14.07 -20.42 25.90
N SER A 88 15.24 -19.82 25.77
CA SER A 88 15.50 -18.46 26.29
C SER A 88 14.57 -17.43 25.65
N ILE A 89 14.24 -16.36 26.35
CA ILE A 89 13.33 -15.30 25.87
C ILE A 89 13.73 -14.75 24.50
N PRO A 90 15.00 -14.41 24.21
CA PRO A 90 15.38 -13.94 22.88
C PRO A 90 15.09 -14.93 21.76
N LYS A 91 15.29 -16.24 22.00
CA LYS A 91 14.97 -17.27 21.01
C LYS A 91 13.47 -17.37 20.75
N ARG A 92 12.65 -17.33 21.80
CA ARG A 92 11.17 -17.31 21.67
C ARG A 92 10.71 -16.09 20.88
N MET A 93 11.24 -14.91 21.21
CA MET A 93 10.93 -13.67 20.47
C MET A 93 11.34 -13.77 19.01
N ALA A 94 12.55 -14.28 18.72
CA ALA A 94 13.02 -14.45 17.34
C ALA A 94 12.09 -15.39 16.55
N ILE A 95 11.63 -16.49 17.15
CA ILE A 95 10.70 -17.42 16.51
C ILE A 95 9.35 -16.75 16.25
N ILE A 96 8.78 -16.06 17.24
CA ILE A 96 7.47 -15.38 17.09
C ILE A 96 7.51 -14.29 16.00
N LEU A 97 8.60 -13.53 15.93
CA LEU A 97 8.73 -12.45 14.95
C LEU A 97 9.11 -12.96 13.55
N ALA A 98 9.58 -14.19 13.43
CA ALA A 98 10.16 -14.73 12.20
C ALA A 98 9.18 -14.71 11.00
N GLY A 99 7.91 -15.03 11.24
CA GLY A 99 6.90 -15.04 10.19
C GLY A 99 6.75 -13.66 9.54
N GLY A 100 6.56 -12.62 10.36
CA GLY A 100 6.44 -11.25 9.86
C GLY A 100 7.73 -10.74 9.19
N VAL A 101 8.90 -11.05 9.76
CA VAL A 101 10.19 -10.65 9.16
C VAL A 101 10.39 -11.29 7.80
N VAL A 102 10.06 -12.58 7.65
CA VAL A 102 10.19 -13.27 6.35
C VAL A 102 9.20 -12.72 5.33
N ASN A 103 8.00 -12.31 5.73
CA ASN A 103 7.05 -11.62 4.87
C ASN A 103 7.60 -10.26 4.36
N ILE A 104 8.26 -9.49 5.22
CA ILE A 104 8.91 -8.22 4.84
C ILE A 104 10.05 -8.49 3.83
N ILE A 105 10.87 -9.50 4.09
CA ILE A 105 11.96 -9.91 3.18
C ILE A 105 11.39 -10.36 1.83
N PHE A 106 10.32 -11.13 1.84
CA PHE A 106 9.64 -11.54 0.60
C PHE A 106 9.10 -10.33 -0.18
N ALA A 107 8.44 -9.38 0.48
CA ALA A 107 7.96 -8.17 -0.16
C ALA A 107 9.10 -7.35 -0.77
N LEU A 108 10.24 -7.23 -0.07
CA LEU A 108 11.44 -6.56 -0.59
C LEU A 108 11.97 -7.25 -1.87
N ILE A 109 12.02 -8.59 -1.88
CA ILE A 109 12.45 -9.36 -3.07
C ILE A 109 11.49 -9.13 -4.24
N VAL A 110 10.19 -9.10 -3.96
CA VAL A 110 9.16 -8.86 -4.97
C VAL A 110 9.26 -7.44 -5.53
N TYR A 111 9.38 -6.42 -4.68
CA TYR A 111 9.55 -5.03 -5.12
C TYR A 111 10.83 -4.85 -5.93
N PHE A 112 11.94 -5.41 -5.46
CA PHE A 112 13.19 -5.39 -6.23
C PHE A 112 13.01 -6.01 -7.62
N SER A 113 12.38 -7.17 -7.71
CA SER A 113 12.12 -7.85 -8.97
C SER A 113 11.22 -7.03 -9.90
N LEU A 114 10.17 -6.39 -9.36
CA LEU A 114 9.30 -5.49 -10.12
C LEU A 114 10.08 -4.28 -10.64
N MET A 115 10.95 -3.68 -9.84
CA MET A 115 11.75 -2.53 -10.24
C MET A 115 12.75 -2.88 -11.35
N VAL A 116 13.39 -4.06 -11.27
CA VAL A 116 14.25 -4.56 -12.34
C VAL A 116 13.47 -4.77 -13.65
N CYS A 117 12.28 -5.36 -13.57
CA CYS A 117 11.48 -5.68 -14.76
C CYS A 117 10.80 -4.45 -15.38
N VAL A 118 10.38 -3.48 -14.57
CA VAL A 118 9.57 -2.33 -15.03
C VAL A 118 10.42 -1.08 -15.24
N GLY A 119 11.41 -0.82 -14.38
CA GLY A 119 12.32 0.32 -14.49
C GLY A 119 11.64 1.69 -14.38
N ASP A 120 10.57 1.79 -13.60
CA ASP A 120 9.72 3.02 -13.54
C ASP A 120 9.89 3.79 -12.20
N ASN A 121 11.07 3.70 -11.61
CA ASN A 121 11.38 4.42 -10.38
C ASN A 121 11.60 5.91 -10.63
N THR A 122 11.12 6.75 -9.72
CA THR A 122 11.33 8.20 -9.75
C THR A 122 12.50 8.55 -8.84
N SER A 123 13.52 9.22 -9.38
CA SER A 123 14.62 9.76 -8.58
C SER A 123 14.20 11.05 -7.87
N LEU A 124 15.05 11.55 -6.97
CA LEU A 124 14.87 12.89 -6.37
C LEU A 124 15.69 13.96 -7.12
N VAL A 125 16.14 13.66 -8.33
CA VAL A 125 16.79 14.62 -9.23
C VAL A 125 15.70 15.39 -9.98
N ILE A 126 15.77 16.70 -9.92
CA ILE A 126 14.82 17.61 -10.56
C ILE A 126 15.03 17.59 -12.07
N ASP A 127 13.97 17.34 -12.80
CA ASP A 127 13.93 17.42 -14.26
C ASP A 127 13.61 18.85 -14.72
N SER A 128 12.56 19.43 -14.12
CA SER A 128 12.14 20.80 -14.41
C SER A 128 11.31 21.36 -13.27
N THR A 129 11.21 22.70 -13.23
CA THR A 129 10.29 23.42 -12.34
C THR A 129 9.02 23.80 -13.08
N ILE A 130 7.91 23.83 -12.36
CA ILE A 130 6.60 24.22 -12.90
C ILE A 130 6.45 25.73 -12.67
N PRO A 131 6.21 26.56 -13.70
CA PRO A 131 5.90 27.98 -13.52
C PRO A 131 4.79 28.22 -12.52
N GLU A 132 4.85 29.35 -11.82
CA GLU A 132 3.89 29.77 -10.78
C GLU A 132 3.89 28.92 -9.48
N TYR A 133 4.73 27.91 -9.38
CA TYR A 133 4.93 27.16 -8.15
C TYR A 133 6.18 27.61 -7.40
N ALA A 134 6.25 27.29 -6.12
CA ALA A 134 7.29 27.73 -5.21
C ALA A 134 8.72 27.49 -5.72
N ALA A 135 8.98 26.34 -6.31
CA ALA A 135 10.31 25.99 -6.83
C ALA A 135 10.79 26.91 -7.95
N SER A 136 9.85 27.47 -8.76
CA SER A 136 10.24 28.39 -9.86
C SER A 136 10.62 29.79 -9.39
N SER A 137 10.33 30.16 -8.15
CA SER A 137 10.65 31.46 -7.56
C SER A 137 11.95 31.50 -6.74
N VAL A 138 12.62 30.34 -6.61
CA VAL A 138 13.86 30.19 -5.87
C VAL A 138 14.94 29.56 -6.74
N ASP A 139 16.19 29.53 -6.26
CA ASP A 139 17.32 28.96 -7.02
C ASP A 139 17.31 27.42 -6.95
N ILE A 140 16.29 26.82 -7.55
CA ILE A 140 16.18 25.39 -7.86
C ILE A 140 16.28 25.20 -9.36
N LEU A 141 17.24 24.40 -9.81
CA LEU A 141 17.56 24.19 -11.22
C LEU A 141 17.39 22.72 -11.63
N GLU A 142 17.32 22.50 -12.93
CA GLU A 142 17.42 21.16 -13.50
C GLU A 142 18.73 20.48 -13.07
N GLY A 143 18.67 19.21 -12.70
CA GLY A 143 19.81 18.43 -12.24
C GLY A 143 20.07 18.49 -10.73
N ASP A 144 19.46 19.41 -10.00
CA ASP A 144 19.53 19.44 -8.54
C ASP A 144 18.90 18.17 -7.94
N LYS A 145 19.54 17.62 -6.92
CA LYS A 145 18.98 16.47 -6.19
C LYS A 145 18.51 16.91 -4.80
N ILE A 146 17.25 16.68 -4.48
CA ILE A 146 16.75 16.90 -3.12
C ILE A 146 17.37 15.86 -2.18
N VAL A 147 18.07 16.32 -1.14
CA VAL A 147 18.77 15.47 -0.17
C VAL A 147 18.07 15.49 1.18
N LYS A 148 17.65 16.67 1.64
CA LYS A 148 16.94 16.82 2.94
C LYS A 148 15.85 17.86 2.84
N ILE A 149 14.82 17.70 3.69
CA ILE A 149 13.79 18.70 3.97
C ILE A 149 13.62 18.76 5.49
N ASP A 150 13.74 19.98 6.07
CA ASP A 150 13.65 20.24 7.52
C ASP A 150 14.48 19.25 8.34
N ASN A 151 15.75 19.10 7.99
CA ASN A 151 16.71 18.19 8.61
C ASN A 151 16.44 16.67 8.44
N LYS A 152 15.38 16.28 7.74
CA LYS A 152 15.12 14.87 7.42
C LYS A 152 15.69 14.52 6.05
N THR A 153 16.41 13.41 5.97
CA THR A 153 16.88 12.86 4.69
C THR A 153 15.70 12.35 3.87
N MET A 154 15.71 12.68 2.58
CA MET A 154 14.72 12.24 1.61
C MET A 154 15.27 11.10 0.78
N HIS A 155 14.55 10.01 0.67
CA HIS A 155 14.93 8.82 -0.08
C HIS A 155 14.02 8.58 -1.27
N THR A 156 12.74 8.89 -1.11
CA THR A 156 11.70 8.65 -2.11
C THR A 156 10.86 9.92 -2.36
N LYS A 157 10.15 9.95 -3.46
CA LYS A 157 9.15 10.99 -3.72
C LYS A 157 8.08 11.03 -2.62
N ASN A 158 7.80 9.88 -2.01
CA ASN A 158 6.84 9.78 -0.92
C ASN A 158 7.31 10.53 0.34
N ASP A 159 8.63 10.51 0.64
CA ASP A 159 9.19 11.31 1.74
C ASP A 159 8.98 12.81 1.51
N VAL A 160 9.21 13.27 0.27
CA VAL A 160 8.96 14.67 -0.13
C VAL A 160 7.48 15.02 0.07
N ASN A 161 6.56 14.18 -0.40
CA ASN A 161 5.12 14.39 -0.22
C ASN A 161 4.70 14.41 1.26
N LYS A 162 5.26 13.51 2.09
CA LYS A 162 5.03 13.52 3.54
C LYS A 162 5.55 14.80 4.19
N ALA A 163 6.72 15.31 3.78
CA ALA A 163 7.27 16.57 4.28
C ALA A 163 6.40 17.76 3.89
N LEU A 164 5.96 17.83 2.63
CA LEU A 164 5.03 18.86 2.14
C LEU A 164 3.71 18.88 2.93
N LYS A 165 3.10 17.72 3.10
CA LYS A 165 1.87 17.58 3.88
C LYS A 165 2.07 18.04 5.35
N LYS A 166 3.22 17.70 5.93
CA LYS A 166 3.55 18.07 7.30
C LYS A 166 3.80 19.58 7.47
N SER A 167 4.33 20.26 6.46
CA SER A 167 4.61 21.70 6.51
C SER A 167 3.35 22.54 6.68
N GLN A 168 2.19 22.04 6.23
CA GLN A 168 0.92 22.78 6.21
C GLN A 168 1.03 24.17 5.54
N GLY A 169 1.93 24.28 4.55
CA GLY A 169 2.21 25.52 3.83
C GLY A 169 3.22 26.45 4.49
N ASN A 170 3.72 26.11 5.68
CA ASN A 170 4.77 26.91 6.32
C ASN A 170 6.09 26.79 5.58
N LYS A 171 6.97 27.80 5.81
CA LYS A 171 8.35 27.78 5.31
C LYS A 171 9.05 26.46 5.65
N MET A 172 9.75 25.94 4.66
CA MET A 172 10.55 24.73 4.81
C MET A 172 11.95 24.93 4.23
N TYR A 173 12.92 24.24 4.82
CA TYR A 173 14.32 24.31 4.43
C TYR A 173 14.64 23.05 3.62
N ILE A 174 14.99 23.24 2.36
CA ILE A 174 15.32 22.17 1.43
C ILE A 174 16.82 22.20 1.18
N VAL A 175 17.51 21.11 1.45
CA VAL A 175 18.91 20.94 1.04
C VAL A 175 18.91 20.19 -0.29
N ILE A 176 19.40 20.87 -1.32
CA ILE A 176 19.68 20.30 -2.62
C ILE A 176 21.18 20.01 -2.75
N GLN A 177 21.51 19.02 -3.58
CA GLN A 177 22.89 18.77 -4.01
C GLN A 177 23.03 19.18 -5.46
N ARG A 178 23.93 20.12 -5.74
CA ARG A 178 24.27 20.63 -7.07
C ARG A 178 25.78 20.47 -7.29
N ASN A 179 26.20 19.74 -8.31
CA ASN A 179 27.62 19.48 -8.63
C ASN A 179 28.44 18.89 -7.45
N GLY A 180 27.79 18.08 -6.59
CA GLY A 180 28.42 17.49 -5.42
C GLY A 180 28.38 18.36 -4.14
N GLU A 181 28.02 19.63 -4.23
CA GLU A 181 27.91 20.55 -3.10
C GLU A 181 26.46 20.66 -2.61
N ASN A 182 26.30 20.75 -1.29
CA ASN A 182 25.00 20.94 -0.68
C ASN A 182 24.67 22.44 -0.55
N LYS A 183 23.48 22.79 -0.98
CA LYS A 183 22.94 24.17 -0.88
C LYS A 183 21.59 24.12 -0.17
N GLU A 184 21.41 24.98 0.84
CA GLU A 184 20.13 25.13 1.54
C GLU A 184 19.28 26.23 0.88
N ILE A 185 18.02 25.91 0.66
CA ILE A 185 17.03 26.80 0.04
C ILE A 185 15.81 26.84 0.95
N CYS A 186 15.36 28.05 1.28
CA CYS A 186 14.13 28.27 2.03
C CYS A 186 13.00 28.62 1.06
N LEU A 187 11.86 27.93 1.14
CA LEU A 187 10.68 28.27 0.36
C LEU A 187 9.38 27.94 1.13
N GLU A 188 8.31 28.57 0.71
CA GLU A 188 6.95 28.22 1.14
C GLU A 188 6.29 27.39 0.04
N PRO A 189 5.80 26.15 0.33
CA PRO A 189 5.14 25.35 -0.68
C PRO A 189 3.90 26.03 -1.24
N THR A 190 3.66 25.89 -2.53
CA THR A 190 2.46 26.42 -3.17
C THR A 190 1.24 25.65 -2.70
N LYS A 191 0.31 26.35 -2.06
CA LYS A 191 -0.99 25.80 -1.70
C LYS A 191 -1.90 25.80 -2.93
N LYS A 192 -2.49 24.67 -3.24
CA LYS A 192 -3.55 24.54 -4.25
C LYS A 192 -4.80 24.00 -3.58
N ASP A 193 -5.89 24.70 -3.80
CA ASP A 193 -7.20 24.24 -3.38
C ASP A 193 -7.75 23.26 -4.40
N TYR A 194 -8.35 22.19 -3.94
CA TYR A 194 -9.15 21.30 -4.75
C TYR A 194 -10.48 21.01 -4.05
N TYR A 195 -11.48 20.76 -4.84
CA TYR A 195 -12.83 20.54 -4.36
C TYR A 195 -13.15 19.05 -4.44
N SER A 196 -13.50 18.47 -3.30
CA SER A 196 -13.76 17.06 -3.17
C SER A 196 -15.07 16.79 -2.47
N THR A 197 -15.81 15.84 -2.97
CA THR A 197 -17.01 15.31 -2.31
C THR A 197 -16.70 14.10 -1.42
N GLY A 198 -15.43 13.66 -1.39
CA GLY A 198 -15.01 12.44 -0.70
C GLY A 198 -15.28 11.16 -1.49
N ILE A 199 -15.54 11.27 -2.79
CA ILE A 199 -15.72 10.13 -3.70
C ILE A 199 -14.35 9.70 -4.23
N TYR A 200 -14.01 8.41 -4.05
CA TYR A 200 -12.80 7.81 -4.63
C TYR A 200 -13.18 6.82 -5.73
N LEU A 201 -12.72 7.11 -6.93
CA LEU A 201 -13.04 6.35 -8.12
C LEU A 201 -12.05 5.21 -8.38
N LYS A 202 -12.50 4.21 -9.11
CA LYS A 202 -11.64 3.11 -9.54
C LYS A 202 -10.58 3.63 -10.51
N SER A 203 -9.31 3.58 -10.09
CA SER A 203 -8.21 3.86 -11.01
C SER A 203 -8.11 2.74 -12.05
N THR A 204 -8.17 3.12 -13.33
CA THR A 204 -7.89 2.24 -14.45
C THR A 204 -6.72 2.81 -15.23
N SER A 205 -5.97 1.95 -15.93
CA SER A 205 -4.83 2.40 -16.75
C SER A 205 -5.22 3.36 -17.89
N SER A 206 -6.52 3.45 -18.22
CA SER A 206 -7.09 4.37 -19.20
C SER A 206 -7.76 5.61 -18.59
N GLY A 207 -7.91 5.65 -17.25
CA GLY A 207 -8.65 6.74 -16.58
C GLY A 207 -10.17 6.75 -16.82
N GLU A 208 -10.71 5.73 -17.48
CA GLU A 208 -12.11 5.71 -18.00
C GLU A 208 -13.16 5.18 -17.01
N SER A 209 -12.85 5.05 -15.73
CA SER A 209 -13.83 4.51 -14.77
C SER A 209 -14.52 5.62 -13.99
N THR A 210 -15.85 5.61 -13.98
CA THR A 210 -16.70 6.43 -13.12
C THR A 210 -17.24 5.67 -11.91
N LYS A 211 -16.80 4.41 -11.73
CA LYS A 211 -17.24 3.55 -10.63
C LYS A 211 -16.57 3.91 -9.31
N ILE A 212 -17.41 4.09 -8.28
CA ILE A 212 -16.97 4.45 -6.93
C ILE A 212 -16.41 3.21 -6.23
N ILE A 213 -15.17 3.31 -5.70
CA ILE A 213 -14.55 2.25 -4.88
C ILE A 213 -14.88 2.47 -3.41
N THR A 214 -14.69 3.68 -2.93
CA THR A 214 -14.88 4.02 -1.52
C THR A 214 -15.35 5.46 -1.37
N ILE A 215 -15.95 5.75 -0.25
CA ILE A 215 -16.41 7.07 0.15
C ILE A 215 -15.66 7.46 1.41
N GLY A 216 -15.17 8.70 1.45
CA GLY A 216 -14.50 9.25 2.63
C GLY A 216 -15.46 9.34 3.81
N ALA A 217 -15.01 8.95 5.00
CA ALA A 217 -15.81 9.06 6.21
C ALA A 217 -16.18 10.52 6.50
N SER A 218 -17.41 10.76 6.90
CA SER A 218 -17.98 12.07 7.19
C SER A 218 -17.98 13.06 6.02
N SER A 219 -17.66 12.59 4.81
CA SER A 219 -17.68 13.40 3.60
C SER A 219 -19.09 13.81 3.19
N SER A 220 -19.17 14.81 2.32
CA SER A 220 -20.46 15.27 1.78
C SER A 220 -21.17 14.20 0.96
N ALA A 221 -20.44 13.34 0.26
CA ALA A 221 -21.00 12.22 -0.49
C ALA A 221 -21.58 11.13 0.46
N GLU A 222 -20.91 10.82 1.57
CA GLU A 222 -21.44 9.89 2.58
C GLU A 222 -22.73 10.42 3.20
N LYS A 223 -22.73 11.70 3.61
CA LYS A 223 -23.91 12.36 4.17
C LYS A 223 -25.10 12.39 3.21
N ALA A 224 -24.84 12.53 1.93
CA ALA A 224 -25.87 12.47 0.89
C ALA A 224 -26.39 11.04 0.64
N GLY A 225 -25.70 9.99 1.04
CA GLY A 225 -26.12 8.60 0.87
C GLY A 225 -25.57 7.90 -0.38
N ILE A 226 -24.54 8.45 -1.02
CA ILE A 226 -23.77 7.79 -2.07
C ILE A 226 -22.99 6.63 -1.45
N LYS A 227 -22.86 5.50 -2.16
CA LYS A 227 -22.28 4.26 -1.63
C LYS A 227 -21.15 3.73 -2.53
N PRO A 228 -20.23 2.93 -1.97
CA PRO A 228 -19.30 2.16 -2.78
C PRO A 228 -20.04 1.25 -3.77
N ASN A 229 -19.47 1.06 -4.95
CA ASN A 229 -20.00 0.38 -6.13
C ASN A 229 -21.08 1.15 -6.94
N ASP A 230 -21.50 2.33 -6.52
CA ASP A 230 -22.25 3.23 -7.40
C ASP A 230 -21.38 3.64 -8.60
N GLU A 231 -22.01 3.95 -9.71
CA GLU A 231 -21.36 4.44 -10.93
C GLU A 231 -21.89 5.84 -11.26
N ILE A 232 -21.00 6.83 -11.36
CA ILE A 232 -21.40 8.20 -11.69
C ILE A 232 -21.72 8.26 -13.18
N LEU A 233 -22.93 8.73 -13.51
CA LEU A 233 -23.40 8.92 -14.87
C LEU A 233 -23.34 10.39 -15.29
N LYS A 234 -23.78 11.30 -14.41
CA LYS A 234 -23.87 12.75 -14.71
C LYS A 234 -23.52 13.59 -13.49
N ILE A 235 -23.01 14.80 -13.76
CA ILE A 235 -22.82 15.86 -12.78
C ILE A 235 -23.43 17.14 -13.38
N ASN A 236 -24.40 17.77 -12.69
CA ASN A 236 -25.15 18.92 -13.16
C ASN A 236 -25.66 18.74 -14.60
N ASP A 237 -26.31 17.59 -14.84
CA ASP A 237 -26.85 17.16 -16.15
C ASP A 237 -25.81 16.94 -17.27
N LYS A 238 -24.51 17.16 -17.03
CA LYS A 238 -23.41 16.83 -17.94
C LYS A 238 -23.03 15.36 -17.76
N GLU A 239 -23.07 14.58 -18.83
CA GLU A 239 -22.56 13.19 -18.81
C GLU A 239 -21.06 13.16 -18.53
N VAL A 240 -20.62 12.22 -17.69
CA VAL A 240 -19.20 12.01 -17.38
C VAL A 240 -18.78 10.59 -17.73
N LYS A 241 -17.62 10.49 -18.37
CA LYS A 241 -17.09 9.22 -18.88
C LYS A 241 -15.79 8.79 -18.20
N ASN A 242 -15.12 9.74 -17.53
CA ASN A 242 -13.83 9.49 -16.94
C ASN A 242 -13.59 10.37 -15.70
N GLN A 243 -12.58 10.01 -14.94
CA GLN A 243 -12.22 10.70 -13.71
C GLN A 243 -11.80 12.16 -13.93
N THR A 244 -11.15 12.46 -15.05
CA THR A 244 -10.68 13.83 -15.36
C THR A 244 -11.85 14.79 -15.57
N GLU A 245 -12.91 14.37 -16.28
CA GLU A 245 -14.12 15.16 -16.45
C GLU A 245 -14.80 15.46 -15.12
N ILE A 246 -14.89 14.46 -14.24
CA ILE A 246 -15.45 14.62 -12.89
C ILE A 246 -14.67 15.66 -12.09
N ILE A 247 -13.33 15.55 -12.06
CA ILE A 247 -12.46 16.49 -11.33
C ILE A 247 -12.59 17.90 -11.90
N ASN A 248 -12.63 18.05 -13.22
CA ASN A 248 -12.75 19.36 -13.86
C ASN A 248 -14.08 20.04 -13.49
N ILE A 249 -15.20 19.32 -13.58
CA ILE A 249 -16.51 19.86 -13.21
C ILE A 249 -16.54 20.24 -11.73
N MET A 250 -16.00 19.39 -10.84
CA MET A 250 -15.94 19.73 -9.41
C MET A 250 -15.10 20.98 -9.12
N ASN A 251 -14.01 21.19 -9.85
CA ASN A 251 -13.18 22.39 -9.71
C ASN A 251 -13.84 23.63 -10.33
N GLU A 252 -14.67 23.51 -11.36
CA GLU A 252 -15.45 24.59 -11.95
C GLU A 252 -16.57 25.07 -10.99
N GLU A 253 -17.33 24.10 -10.45
CA GLU A 253 -18.47 24.37 -9.55
C GLU A 253 -18.02 24.80 -8.13
N LYS A 254 -16.77 24.50 -7.77
CA LYS A 254 -16.16 24.86 -6.48
C LYS A 254 -17.03 24.46 -5.30
N GLN A 255 -17.51 25.43 -4.50
CA GLN A 255 -18.29 25.19 -3.29
C GLN A 255 -19.80 25.16 -3.51
N GLU A 256 -20.26 25.28 -4.74
CA GLU A 256 -21.68 25.19 -5.06
C GLU A 256 -22.19 23.74 -4.90
N GLU A 257 -23.49 23.62 -4.66
CA GLU A 257 -24.12 22.30 -4.65
C GLU A 257 -24.13 21.71 -6.04
N VAL A 258 -23.64 20.48 -6.16
CA VAL A 258 -23.64 19.73 -7.41
C VAL A 258 -24.61 18.56 -7.35
N LYS A 259 -25.38 18.38 -8.41
CA LYS A 259 -26.28 17.28 -8.59
C LYS A 259 -25.53 16.12 -9.23
N ILE A 260 -25.41 15.00 -8.52
CA ILE A 260 -24.74 13.80 -9.00
C ILE A 260 -25.78 12.73 -9.29
N THR A 261 -25.88 12.31 -10.55
CA THR A 261 -26.70 11.17 -10.95
C THR A 261 -25.82 9.92 -10.97
N ILE A 262 -26.22 8.92 -10.21
CA ILE A 262 -25.50 7.63 -10.12
C ILE A 262 -26.38 6.48 -10.57
N LYS A 263 -25.74 5.39 -10.98
CA LYS A 263 -26.36 4.09 -11.18
C LYS A 263 -26.04 3.17 -10.01
N ARG A 264 -27.07 2.68 -9.33
CA ARG A 264 -26.98 1.69 -8.26
C ARG A 264 -27.77 0.44 -8.66
N GLY A 265 -27.09 -0.62 -9.05
CA GLY A 265 -27.74 -1.77 -9.67
C GLY A 265 -28.38 -1.42 -10.99
N ASN A 266 -29.72 -1.45 -11.09
CA ASN A 266 -30.47 -1.07 -12.29
C ASN A 266 -31.20 0.27 -12.14
N GLU A 267 -31.06 0.96 -11.02
CA GLU A 267 -31.73 2.22 -10.72
C GLU A 267 -30.81 3.41 -10.93
N GLU A 268 -31.35 4.49 -11.47
CA GLU A 268 -30.70 5.80 -11.48
C GLU A 268 -31.19 6.61 -10.29
N LEU A 269 -30.27 7.14 -9.50
CA LEU A 269 -30.55 7.92 -8.30
C LEU A 269 -29.83 9.27 -8.40
N GLU A 270 -30.47 10.31 -7.90
CA GLU A 270 -29.91 11.65 -7.87
C GLU A 270 -29.59 12.08 -6.43
N PHE A 271 -28.41 12.66 -6.25
CA PHE A 271 -27.95 13.19 -4.98
C PHE A 271 -27.45 14.61 -5.17
N VAL A 272 -27.78 15.48 -4.21
CA VAL A 272 -27.19 16.82 -4.13
C VAL A 272 -26.05 16.76 -3.11
N VAL A 273 -24.87 17.15 -3.57
CA VAL A 273 -23.63 17.07 -2.77
C VAL A 273 -22.92 18.40 -2.86
N LYS A 274 -22.48 18.93 -1.72
CA LYS A 274 -21.66 20.13 -1.68
C LYS A 274 -20.19 19.76 -1.59
N PRO A 275 -19.35 20.09 -2.59
CA PRO A 275 -17.92 19.85 -2.50
C PRO A 275 -17.30 20.57 -1.30
N GLU A 276 -16.42 19.87 -0.60
CA GLU A 276 -15.64 20.43 0.51
C GLU A 276 -14.27 20.87 -0.01
N VAL A 277 -13.79 22.03 0.41
CA VAL A 277 -12.46 22.52 0.07
C VAL A 277 -11.41 21.68 0.81
N SER A 278 -10.49 21.11 0.06
CA SER A 278 -9.28 20.52 0.57
C SER A 278 -8.05 21.20 -0.04
N TYR A 279 -6.90 21.05 0.58
CA TYR A 279 -5.69 21.69 0.07
C TYR A 279 -4.56 20.67 -0.03
N GLU A 280 -3.76 20.84 -1.07
CA GLU A 280 -2.49 20.16 -1.18
C GLU A 280 -1.36 21.18 -1.34
N TYR A 281 -0.18 20.78 -0.91
CA TYR A 281 1.00 21.61 -0.96
C TYR A 281 2.02 21.02 -1.93
N TYR A 282 2.54 21.86 -2.81
CA TYR A 282 3.40 21.45 -3.91
C TYR A 282 4.70 22.25 -3.92
N LEU A 283 5.81 21.60 -4.22
CA LEU A 283 7.05 22.28 -4.60
C LEU A 283 6.95 22.85 -6.01
N GLY A 284 6.27 22.16 -6.91
CA GLY A 284 6.19 22.49 -8.31
C GLY A 284 7.43 22.05 -9.08
N VAL A 285 7.86 20.79 -8.89
CA VAL A 285 8.95 20.17 -9.63
C VAL A 285 8.52 18.87 -10.28
N TYR A 286 9.06 18.58 -11.44
CA TYR A 286 9.10 17.25 -12.02
C TYR A 286 10.41 16.58 -11.64
N PHE A 287 10.35 15.27 -11.37
CA PHE A 287 11.53 14.48 -11.04
C PHE A 287 11.93 13.59 -12.23
N LYS A 288 13.22 13.46 -12.46
CA LYS A 288 13.77 12.53 -13.46
C LYS A 288 13.51 11.08 -13.04
N LYS A 289 13.30 10.22 -14.02
CA LYS A 289 13.31 8.78 -13.78
C LYS A 289 14.69 8.37 -13.26
N ALA A 290 14.70 7.43 -12.32
CA ALA A 290 15.93 6.81 -11.87
C ALA A 290 16.49 5.87 -12.95
N GLU A 291 17.81 5.79 -13.05
CA GLU A 291 18.43 4.79 -13.91
C GLU A 291 18.06 3.38 -13.44
N ASN A 292 17.65 2.54 -14.40
CA ASN A 292 17.33 1.15 -14.13
C ASN A 292 18.60 0.32 -14.01
N ASN A 293 19.22 0.33 -12.83
CA ASN A 293 20.37 -0.47 -12.48
C ASN A 293 20.13 -1.19 -11.13
N ILE A 294 20.93 -2.21 -10.85
CA ILE A 294 20.77 -3.06 -9.66
C ILE A 294 20.82 -2.23 -8.37
N GLN A 295 21.74 -1.27 -8.30
CA GLN A 295 21.95 -0.45 -7.09
C GLN A 295 20.74 0.45 -6.81
N ASN A 296 20.23 1.16 -7.81
CA ASN A 296 19.04 2.00 -7.67
C ASN A 296 17.80 1.16 -7.37
N ASN A 297 17.63 0.03 -8.05
CA ASN A 297 16.48 -0.84 -7.83
C ASN A 297 16.47 -1.42 -6.41
N LEU A 298 17.62 -1.81 -5.88
CA LEU A 298 17.73 -2.26 -4.50
C LEU A 298 17.46 -1.14 -3.50
N TYR A 299 17.99 0.06 -3.77
CA TYR A 299 17.78 1.25 -2.96
C TYR A 299 16.28 1.59 -2.85
N TYR A 300 15.59 1.74 -3.98
CA TYR A 300 14.17 2.09 -3.98
C TYR A 300 13.30 0.97 -3.43
N ALA A 301 13.60 -0.30 -3.73
CA ALA A 301 12.88 -1.42 -3.16
C ALA A 301 12.95 -1.43 -1.63
N PHE A 302 14.11 -1.13 -1.06
CA PHE A 302 14.30 -1.06 0.38
C PHE A 302 13.48 0.07 1.01
N PHE A 303 13.58 1.28 0.47
CA PHE A 303 12.87 2.44 1.04
C PHE A 303 11.37 2.37 0.82
N GLU A 304 10.89 1.92 -0.34
CA GLU A 304 9.45 1.74 -0.58
C GLU A 304 8.86 0.62 0.28
N THR A 305 9.56 -0.50 0.44
CA THR A 305 9.12 -1.56 1.36
C THR A 305 9.02 -1.02 2.79
N GLY A 306 10.00 -0.22 3.24
CA GLY A 306 9.97 0.48 4.51
C GLY A 306 8.78 1.41 4.65
N ASP A 307 8.55 2.26 3.66
CA ASP A 307 7.43 3.20 3.62
C ASP A 307 6.06 2.50 3.75
N PHE A 308 5.86 1.40 3.03
CA PHE A 308 4.64 0.60 3.14
C PHE A 308 4.51 -0.04 4.53
N THR A 309 5.57 -0.63 5.05
CA THR A 309 5.58 -1.24 6.39
C THR A 309 5.21 -0.21 7.46
N PHE A 310 5.82 0.99 7.43
CA PHE A 310 5.51 2.04 8.39
C PHE A 310 4.12 2.65 8.19
N SER A 311 3.60 2.69 6.96
CA SER A 311 2.24 3.18 6.71
C SER A 311 1.17 2.33 7.38
N ILE A 312 1.41 1.04 7.59
CA ILE A 312 0.51 0.16 8.35
C ILE A 312 0.40 0.61 9.81
N PHE A 313 1.54 0.93 10.44
CA PHE A 313 1.54 1.47 11.81
C PHE A 313 0.84 2.82 11.90
N ASP A 314 1.03 3.71 10.92
CA ASP A 314 0.34 4.99 10.85
C ASP A 314 -1.18 4.80 10.69
N ASN A 315 -1.61 3.87 9.85
CA ASN A 315 -3.02 3.53 9.67
C ASN A 315 -3.63 2.93 10.95
N LEU A 316 -2.93 2.01 11.62
CA LEU A 316 -3.36 1.48 12.91
C LEU A 316 -3.47 2.58 13.97
N LYS A 317 -2.51 3.51 14.02
CA LYS A 317 -2.57 4.68 14.91
C LYS A 317 -3.79 5.55 14.61
N MET A 318 -4.14 5.77 13.35
CA MET A 318 -5.34 6.51 12.95
C MET A 318 -6.61 5.81 13.45
N LEU A 319 -6.65 4.47 13.37
CA LEU A 319 -7.75 3.66 13.90
C LEU A 319 -7.89 3.82 15.42
N PHE A 320 -6.81 3.65 16.18
CA PHE A 320 -6.82 3.77 17.65
C PHE A 320 -7.11 5.20 18.13
N THR A 321 -6.78 6.21 17.35
CA THR A 321 -7.06 7.62 17.68
C THR A 321 -8.44 8.09 17.19
N GLY A 322 -9.26 7.22 16.60
CA GLY A 322 -10.59 7.54 16.09
C GLY A 322 -10.59 8.44 14.84
N LYS A 323 -9.42 8.64 14.21
CA LYS A 323 -9.28 9.41 12.97
C LYS A 323 -9.64 8.62 11.71
N ALA A 324 -9.72 7.31 11.83
CA ALA A 324 -10.18 6.39 10.80
C ALA A 324 -11.18 5.39 11.39
N ARG A 325 -12.12 4.91 10.58
CA ARG A 325 -13.13 3.93 10.98
C ARG A 325 -12.72 2.54 10.48
N VAL A 326 -13.16 1.50 11.20
CA VAL A 326 -12.86 0.10 10.86
C VAL A 326 -13.36 -0.28 9.46
N ASP A 327 -14.50 0.28 9.03
CA ASP A 327 -15.11 0.01 7.72
C ASP A 327 -14.32 0.63 6.54
N GLN A 328 -13.36 1.50 6.80
CA GLN A 328 -12.42 2.03 5.80
C GLN A 328 -11.25 1.09 5.52
N PHE A 329 -11.03 0.10 6.38
CA PHE A 329 -9.99 -0.90 6.20
C PHE A 329 -10.52 -2.08 5.38
N MET A 330 -9.74 -2.47 4.40
CA MET A 330 -10.06 -3.59 3.54
C MET A 330 -9.85 -4.89 4.31
N GLY A 331 -10.95 -5.54 4.69
CA GLY A 331 -10.88 -6.87 5.28
C GLY A 331 -10.57 -7.97 4.24
N PRO A 332 -10.50 -9.25 4.66
CA PRO A 332 -10.20 -10.37 3.75
C PRO A 332 -11.08 -10.43 2.50
N VAL A 333 -12.36 -10.04 2.62
CA VAL A 333 -13.29 -9.98 1.47
C VAL A 333 -12.88 -8.90 0.48
N GLY A 334 -12.52 -7.70 0.95
CA GLY A 334 -12.05 -6.61 0.09
C GLY A 334 -10.74 -6.95 -0.61
N ILE A 335 -9.79 -7.56 0.13
CA ILE A 335 -8.54 -8.07 -0.44
C ILE A 335 -8.83 -9.09 -1.55
N SER A 336 -9.76 -10.02 -1.30
CA SER A 336 -10.18 -11.02 -2.28
C SER A 336 -10.73 -10.37 -3.56
N GLU A 337 -11.51 -9.32 -3.43
CA GLU A 337 -12.06 -8.58 -4.57
C GLU A 337 -10.98 -7.89 -5.39
N VAL A 338 -9.99 -7.28 -4.76
CA VAL A 338 -8.84 -6.64 -5.42
C VAL A 338 -8.03 -7.68 -6.18
N VAL A 339 -7.69 -8.81 -5.54
CA VAL A 339 -6.96 -9.94 -6.17
C VAL A 339 -7.72 -10.49 -7.37
N ALA A 340 -9.04 -10.69 -7.23
CA ALA A 340 -9.89 -11.23 -8.30
C ALA A 340 -9.94 -10.33 -9.54
N LYS A 341 -9.99 -9.01 -9.34
CA LYS A 341 -10.06 -8.01 -10.43
C LYS A 341 -8.74 -7.74 -11.12
N THR A 342 -7.64 -8.27 -10.60
CA THR A 342 -6.30 -8.03 -11.14
C THR A 342 -6.05 -8.92 -12.35
N ASN A 343 -5.82 -8.31 -13.52
CA ASN A 343 -5.60 -9.03 -14.78
C ASN A 343 -4.17 -8.93 -15.31
N LYS A 344 -3.39 -7.95 -14.86
CA LYS A 344 -1.98 -7.80 -15.25
C LYS A 344 -1.06 -8.47 -14.23
N VAL A 345 -0.06 -9.18 -14.72
CA VAL A 345 0.92 -9.87 -13.86
C VAL A 345 1.62 -8.89 -12.92
N LYS A 346 2.02 -7.70 -13.41
CA LYS A 346 2.63 -6.64 -12.61
C LYS A 346 1.78 -6.27 -11.39
N ASP A 347 0.49 -5.99 -11.63
CA ASP A 347 -0.43 -5.55 -10.58
C ASP A 347 -0.69 -6.70 -9.59
N PHE A 348 -0.79 -7.93 -10.08
CA PHE A 348 -0.95 -9.12 -9.24
C PHE A 348 0.24 -9.34 -8.30
N VAL A 349 1.46 -9.23 -8.83
CA VAL A 349 2.70 -9.38 -8.05
C VAL A 349 2.85 -8.23 -7.04
N ASN A 350 2.48 -7.00 -7.43
CA ASN A 350 2.48 -5.84 -6.52
C ASN A 350 1.49 -6.03 -5.35
N ILE A 351 0.29 -6.53 -5.63
CA ILE A 351 -0.71 -6.84 -4.59
C ILE A 351 -0.20 -7.94 -3.65
N MET A 352 0.49 -8.95 -4.16
CA MET A 352 1.12 -9.98 -3.31
C MET A 352 2.14 -9.37 -2.34
N ALA A 353 2.97 -8.43 -2.80
CA ALA A 353 3.91 -7.73 -1.93
C ALA A 353 3.20 -6.91 -0.86
N LEU A 354 2.16 -6.15 -1.23
CA LEU A 354 1.35 -5.35 -0.29
C LEU A 354 0.67 -6.22 0.79
N ILE A 355 0.05 -7.34 0.38
CA ILE A 355 -0.58 -8.27 1.34
C ILE A 355 0.47 -8.92 2.24
N SER A 356 1.67 -9.21 1.72
CA SER A 356 2.76 -9.78 2.52
C SER A 356 3.24 -8.84 3.63
N LEU A 357 3.08 -7.52 3.43
CA LEU A 357 3.46 -6.50 4.43
C LEU A 357 2.33 -6.25 5.43
N SER A 358 1.07 -6.52 5.09
CA SER A 358 -0.09 -6.30 5.95
C SER A 358 -0.33 -7.46 6.92
#